data_769ae001e849e593fcd72db278eb4902
#
_entry.id   769ae001e849e593fcd72db278eb4902
#
_cell.length_a   1.000
_cell.length_b   1.000
_cell.length_c   1.000
_cell.angle_alpha   90.00
_cell.angle_beta   90.00
_cell.angle_gamma   90.00
#
_symmetry.space_group_name_H-M   'P 1'
#
loop_
_entity.id
_entity.type
_entity.pdbx_description
1 polymer ?
#
loop_
_entity_poly.entity_id
_entity_poly.type
_entity_poly.pdbx_seq_one_letter_code
_entity_poly.pdbx_strand_id
1 'polypeptide(L)'
;MSISNHIIKRFILGDKAAIEKVYLEYKNLMYFVIANYIDNQDDCDDVLSDSFLKAVEHSKEIKDPSKLKSFLCAIAKNEALNFLKKNKELPTDIIDQMYGEEDRTNTLLNTIEPLLTNKETIVVYYRLGFSYSWKEVTEETHIPESSARRIYKGAMDKLRKELL
;
A
#
# COMPACT_ATOMS: atom_id res chain seq x y z
N MET A 1 13.07 -3.83 -4.80
CA MET A 1 14.09 -3.60 -3.74
C MET A 1 13.49 -2.72 -2.65
N SER A 2 13.78 -3.02 -1.42
CA SER A 2 13.35 -2.14 -0.33
C SER A 2 14.19 -0.86 -0.35
N ILE A 3 13.57 0.26 0.04
CA ILE A 3 14.26 1.54 0.15
C ILE A 3 15.16 1.52 1.38
N SER A 4 16.40 2.02 1.22
CA SER A 4 17.36 2.07 2.32
C SER A 4 16.95 3.09 3.39
N ASN A 5 17.38 2.86 4.63
CA ASN A 5 17.14 3.80 5.73
C ASN A 5 17.68 5.19 5.43
N HIS A 6 18.77 5.29 4.68
CA HIS A 6 19.34 6.55 4.26
C HIS A 6 18.35 7.37 3.40
N ILE A 7 17.70 6.73 2.45
CA ILE A 7 16.69 7.37 1.60
C ILE A 7 15.47 7.78 2.43
N ILE A 8 15.04 6.94 3.36
CA ILE A 8 13.92 7.27 4.24
C ILE A 8 14.23 8.49 5.10
N LYS A 9 15.43 8.58 5.63
CA LYS A 9 15.86 9.76 6.40
C LYS A 9 15.85 11.03 5.55
N ARG A 10 16.32 10.93 4.29
CA ARG A 10 16.27 12.05 3.36
C ARG A 10 14.84 12.44 2.99
N PHE A 11 13.95 11.45 2.85
CA PHE A 11 12.52 11.68 2.65
C PHE A 11 11.93 12.50 3.81
N ILE A 12 12.24 12.11 5.05
CA ILE A 12 11.79 12.83 6.24
C ILE A 12 12.29 14.29 6.25
N LEU A 13 13.48 14.52 5.73
CA LEU A 13 14.07 15.86 5.64
C LEU A 13 13.53 16.69 4.46
N GLY A 14 12.66 16.10 3.62
CA GLY A 14 12.07 16.83 2.50
C GLY A 14 12.90 16.84 1.22
N ASP A 15 13.86 15.95 1.08
CA ASP A 15 14.68 15.84 -0.13
C ASP A 15 13.84 15.38 -1.32
N LYS A 16 13.80 16.17 -2.38
CA LYS A 16 12.95 15.89 -3.55
C LYS A 16 13.26 14.57 -4.23
N ALA A 17 14.53 14.21 -4.38
CA ALA A 17 14.91 12.95 -5.01
C ALA A 17 14.49 11.76 -4.16
N ALA A 18 14.57 11.86 -2.83
CA ALA A 18 14.12 10.83 -1.92
C ALA A 18 12.59 10.70 -1.94
N ILE A 19 11.87 11.80 -2.00
CA ILE A 19 10.41 11.82 -2.12
C ILE A 19 9.97 11.08 -3.37
N GLU A 20 10.60 11.35 -4.50
CA GLU A 20 10.30 10.66 -5.77
C GLU A 20 10.54 9.17 -5.67
N LYS A 21 11.66 8.75 -5.09
CA LYS A 21 11.98 7.33 -4.91
C LYS A 21 10.97 6.62 -4.01
N VAL A 22 10.57 7.25 -2.92
CA VAL A 22 9.55 6.71 -2.01
C VAL A 22 8.21 6.58 -2.74
N TYR A 23 7.82 7.60 -3.50
CA TYR A 23 6.57 7.55 -4.29
C TYR A 23 6.58 6.39 -5.28
N LEU A 24 7.63 6.27 -6.08
CA LEU A 24 7.72 5.20 -7.09
C LEU A 24 7.71 3.81 -6.46
N GLU A 25 8.31 3.66 -5.30
CA GLU A 25 8.35 2.36 -4.61
C GLU A 25 7.01 1.98 -3.99
N TYR A 26 6.27 2.94 -3.42
CA TYR A 26 5.08 2.64 -2.62
C TYR A 26 3.75 2.99 -3.27
N LYS A 27 3.75 3.67 -4.42
CA LYS A 27 2.50 4.11 -5.06
C LYS A 27 1.51 2.97 -5.32
N ASN A 28 2.00 1.83 -5.80
CA ASN A 28 1.14 0.69 -6.12
C ASN A 28 0.53 0.08 -4.85
N LEU A 29 1.32 0.00 -3.78
CA LEU A 29 0.82 -0.50 -2.50
C LEU A 29 -0.23 0.44 -1.91
N MET A 30 0.02 1.74 -1.95
CA MET A 30 -0.97 2.74 -1.48
C MET A 30 -2.23 2.70 -2.33
N TYR A 31 -2.09 2.61 -3.66
CA TYR A 31 -3.22 2.47 -4.56
C TYR A 31 -4.05 1.22 -4.23
N PHE A 32 -3.38 0.11 -3.97
CA PHE A 32 -4.04 -1.14 -3.57
C PHE A 32 -4.88 -0.93 -2.31
N VAL A 33 -4.33 -0.28 -1.28
CA VAL A 33 -5.07 0.01 -0.05
C VAL A 33 -6.32 0.84 -0.35
N ILE A 34 -6.17 1.89 -1.15
CA ILE A 34 -7.28 2.79 -1.53
C ILE A 34 -8.34 2.04 -2.32
N ALA A 35 -7.94 1.18 -3.25
CA ALA A 35 -8.84 0.43 -4.13
C ALA A 35 -9.69 -0.60 -3.38
N ASN A 36 -9.34 -0.95 -2.15
CA ASN A 36 -10.21 -1.77 -1.29
C ASN A 36 -11.45 -1.02 -0.81
N TYR A 37 -11.44 0.32 -0.87
CA TYR A 37 -12.53 1.18 -0.38
C TYR A 37 -13.24 1.92 -1.49
N ILE A 38 -12.54 2.26 -2.58
CA ILE A 38 -13.02 3.11 -3.66
C ILE A 38 -12.94 2.32 -4.96
N ASP A 39 -14.06 2.21 -5.69
CA ASP A 39 -14.13 1.42 -6.93
C ASP A 39 -13.69 2.21 -8.16
N ASN A 40 -13.94 3.53 -8.19
CA ASN A 40 -13.64 4.37 -9.35
C ASN A 40 -12.13 4.64 -9.44
N GLN A 41 -11.53 4.34 -10.60
CA GLN A 41 -10.09 4.48 -10.81
C GLN A 41 -9.62 5.94 -10.69
N ASP A 42 -10.36 6.89 -11.25
CA ASP A 42 -9.99 8.30 -11.20
C ASP A 42 -10.01 8.82 -9.76
N ASP A 43 -10.99 8.39 -8.98
CA ASP A 43 -11.08 8.72 -7.55
C ASP A 43 -9.91 8.11 -6.77
N CYS A 44 -9.54 6.86 -7.08
CA CYS A 44 -8.37 6.22 -6.47
C CYS A 44 -7.09 7.01 -6.77
N ASP A 45 -6.91 7.47 -8.00
CA ASP A 45 -5.74 8.26 -8.40
C ASP A 45 -5.69 9.59 -7.63
N ASP A 46 -6.82 10.26 -7.48
CA ASP A 46 -6.91 11.52 -6.73
C ASP A 46 -6.60 11.31 -5.26
N VAL A 47 -7.17 10.27 -4.65
CA VAL A 47 -6.93 9.95 -3.24
C VAL A 47 -5.47 9.52 -3.02
N LEU A 48 -4.87 8.80 -3.97
CA LEU A 48 -3.45 8.44 -3.91
C LEU A 48 -2.58 9.70 -3.87
N SER A 49 -2.82 10.65 -4.75
CA SER A 49 -2.06 11.90 -4.80
C SER A 49 -2.19 12.69 -3.50
N ASP A 50 -3.40 12.83 -2.98
CA ASP A 50 -3.68 13.53 -1.73
C ASP A 50 -3.02 12.81 -0.54
N SER A 51 -3.08 11.49 -0.52
CA SER A 51 -2.48 10.67 0.53
C SER A 51 -0.97 10.85 0.58
N PHE A 52 -0.32 10.83 -0.60
CA PHE A 52 1.12 10.97 -0.65
C PHE A 52 1.57 12.39 -0.27
N LEU A 53 0.84 13.42 -0.67
CA LEU A 53 1.11 14.79 -0.23
C LEU A 53 1.02 14.92 1.29
N LYS A 54 0.00 14.33 1.91
CA LYS A 54 -0.12 14.29 3.37
C LYS A 54 1.04 13.54 4.02
N ALA A 55 1.47 12.43 3.41
CA ALA A 55 2.62 11.68 3.91
C ALA A 55 3.89 12.54 3.93
N VAL A 56 4.11 13.33 2.88
CA VAL A 56 5.26 14.25 2.82
C VAL A 56 5.14 15.32 3.91
N GLU A 57 3.96 15.92 4.07
CA GLU A 57 3.72 16.94 5.10
C GLU A 57 3.95 16.42 6.52
N HIS A 58 3.57 15.19 6.79
CA HIS A 58 3.65 14.56 8.12
C HIS A 58 4.85 13.62 8.29
N SER A 59 5.79 13.64 7.34
CA SER A 59 6.93 12.72 7.34
C SER A 59 7.78 12.80 8.62
N LYS A 60 7.83 13.96 9.26
CA LYS A 60 8.58 14.16 10.51
C LYS A 60 8.02 13.40 11.70
N GLU A 61 6.78 12.93 11.60
CA GLU A 61 6.17 12.08 12.62
C GLU A 61 6.73 10.67 12.63
N ILE A 62 7.41 10.27 11.55
CA ILE A 62 8.05 8.96 11.44
C ILE A 62 9.29 8.95 12.34
N LYS A 63 9.22 8.24 13.46
CA LYS A 63 10.34 8.13 14.42
C LYS A 63 11.31 7.01 14.05
N ASP A 64 10.78 5.94 13.46
CA ASP A 64 11.54 4.75 13.07
C ASP A 64 11.39 4.54 11.57
N PRO A 65 12.49 4.58 10.79
CA PRO A 65 12.43 4.37 9.33
C PRO A 65 11.73 3.08 8.91
N SER A 66 11.80 2.02 9.73
CA SER A 66 11.13 0.75 9.43
C SER A 66 9.60 0.86 9.44
N LYS A 67 9.03 1.96 9.94
CA LYS A 67 7.59 2.20 10.01
C LYS A 67 7.04 2.97 8.82
N LEU A 68 7.88 3.29 7.83
CA LEU A 68 7.43 4.07 6.67
C LEU A 68 6.28 3.41 5.93
N LYS A 69 6.36 2.12 5.64
CA LYS A 69 5.32 1.38 4.92
C LYS A 69 3.99 1.44 5.66
N SER A 70 3.99 1.13 6.95
CA SER A 70 2.78 1.19 7.79
C SER A 70 2.21 2.61 7.85
N PHE A 71 3.08 3.61 7.94
CA PHE A 71 2.69 5.01 7.94
C PHE A 71 1.97 5.40 6.64
N LEU A 72 2.54 5.04 5.49
CA LEU A 72 1.94 5.33 4.19
C LEU A 72 0.60 4.61 4.00
N CYS A 73 0.51 3.35 4.38
CA CYS A 73 -0.73 2.58 4.29
C CYS A 73 -1.83 3.13 5.20
N ALA A 74 -1.48 3.57 6.40
CA ALA A 74 -2.43 4.17 7.33
C ALA A 74 -3.01 5.48 6.78
N ILE A 75 -2.17 6.33 6.20
CA ILE A 75 -2.62 7.57 5.56
C ILE A 75 -3.52 7.26 4.37
N ALA A 76 -3.13 6.32 3.52
CA ALA A 76 -3.93 5.93 2.35
C ALA A 76 -5.32 5.43 2.77
N LYS A 77 -5.40 4.57 3.78
CA LYS A 77 -6.66 4.08 4.33
C LYS A 77 -7.52 5.22 4.86
N ASN A 78 -6.94 6.08 5.68
CA ASN A 78 -7.67 7.19 6.29
C ASN A 78 -8.21 8.16 5.24
N GLU A 79 -7.42 8.46 4.21
CA GLU A 79 -7.86 9.32 3.11
C GLU A 79 -8.97 8.68 2.28
N ALA A 80 -8.89 7.37 2.05
CA ALA A 80 -9.96 6.64 1.36
C ALA A 80 -11.26 6.68 2.16
N LEU A 81 -11.22 6.46 3.46
CA LEU A 81 -12.39 6.55 4.34
C LEU A 81 -12.95 7.97 4.39
N ASN A 82 -12.08 8.99 4.47
CA ASN A 82 -12.49 10.38 4.45
C ASN A 82 -13.17 10.74 3.12
N PHE A 83 -12.66 10.23 2.01
CA PHE A 83 -13.28 10.42 0.69
C PHE A 83 -14.70 9.87 0.66
N LEU A 84 -14.93 8.66 1.17
CA LEU A 84 -16.25 8.04 1.22
C LEU A 84 -17.21 8.86 2.10
N LYS A 85 -16.75 9.34 3.23
CA LYS A 85 -17.54 10.19 4.15
C LYS A 85 -17.89 11.53 3.52
N LYS A 86 -16.91 12.18 2.90
CA LYS A 86 -17.07 13.49 2.28
C LYS A 86 -18.03 13.46 1.10
N ASN A 87 -17.97 12.43 0.28
CA ASN A 87 -18.82 12.29 -0.90
C ASN A 87 -20.17 11.64 -0.59
N LYS A 88 -20.44 11.33 0.68
CA LYS A 88 -21.71 10.75 1.14
C LYS A 88 -22.10 9.47 0.40
N GLU A 89 -21.13 8.71 -0.09
CA GLU A 89 -21.38 7.44 -0.74
C GLU A 89 -21.94 6.43 0.24
N LEU A 90 -21.47 6.52 1.51
CA LEU A 90 -22.00 5.75 2.63
C LEU A 90 -22.09 6.65 3.87
N PRO A 91 -23.10 6.45 4.74
CA PRO A 91 -23.15 7.14 6.03
C PRO A 91 -21.92 6.80 6.89
N THR A 92 -21.47 7.77 7.68
CA THR A 92 -20.27 7.64 8.51
C THR A 92 -20.34 6.45 9.46
N ASP A 93 -21.51 6.24 10.09
CA ASP A 93 -21.71 5.12 11.03
C ASP A 93 -21.60 3.76 10.32
N ILE A 94 -22.09 3.66 9.08
CA ILE A 94 -21.97 2.43 8.28
C ILE A 94 -20.50 2.20 7.90
N ILE A 95 -19.78 3.27 7.52
CA ILE A 95 -18.35 3.15 7.21
C ILE A 95 -17.58 2.65 8.42
N ASP A 96 -17.83 3.24 9.59
CA ASP A 96 -17.15 2.85 10.83
C ASP A 96 -17.46 1.40 11.23
N GLN A 97 -18.66 0.90 10.92
CA GLN A 97 -19.03 -0.49 11.16
C GLN A 97 -18.37 -1.46 10.17
N MET A 98 -18.34 -1.08 8.89
CA MET A 98 -17.78 -1.94 7.82
C MET A 98 -16.26 -1.97 7.83
N TYR A 99 -15.63 -0.85 8.14
CA TYR A 99 -14.18 -0.65 8.02
C TYR A 99 -13.55 -0.22 9.36
N GLY A 100 -14.04 -0.74 10.47
CA GLY A 100 -13.51 -0.40 11.79
C GLY A 100 -12.00 -0.65 11.93
N GLU A 101 -11.45 -0.39 13.11
CA GLU A 101 -9.99 -0.43 13.34
C GLU A 101 -9.31 -1.75 12.96
N GLU A 102 -10.05 -2.85 12.92
CA GLU A 102 -9.57 -4.18 12.52
C GLU A 102 -10.00 -4.55 11.10
N ASP A 103 -9.80 -3.65 10.17
CA ASP A 103 -10.01 -3.90 8.75
C ASP A 103 -9.10 -5.03 8.26
N ARG A 104 -9.67 -5.95 7.44
CA ARG A 104 -8.94 -7.08 6.86
C ARG A 104 -7.66 -6.67 6.14
N THR A 105 -7.71 -5.59 5.37
CA THR A 105 -6.55 -5.10 4.62
C THR A 105 -5.44 -4.69 5.57
N ASN A 106 -5.79 -3.96 6.61
CA ASN A 106 -4.82 -3.52 7.61
C ASN A 106 -4.25 -4.70 8.39
N THR A 107 -5.09 -5.67 8.75
CA THR A 107 -4.65 -6.89 9.44
C THR A 107 -3.71 -7.70 8.56
N LEU A 108 -4.07 -7.90 7.28
CA LEU A 108 -3.21 -8.60 6.34
C LEU A 108 -1.89 -7.86 6.13
N LEU A 109 -1.93 -6.54 5.94
CA LEU A 109 -0.73 -5.73 5.80
C LEU A 109 0.18 -5.87 7.03
N ASN A 110 -0.39 -5.76 8.21
CA ASN A 110 0.38 -5.86 9.45
C ASN A 110 0.99 -7.26 9.65
N THR A 111 0.30 -8.30 9.17
CA THR A 111 0.77 -9.67 9.30
C THR A 111 1.88 -10.00 8.29
N ILE A 112 1.70 -9.62 7.03
CA ILE A 112 2.62 -10.03 5.97
C ILE A 112 3.71 -9.00 5.66
N GLU A 113 3.48 -7.75 6.00
CA GLU A 113 4.44 -6.67 5.74
C GLU A 113 5.85 -6.96 6.27
N PRO A 114 6.02 -7.41 7.53
CA PRO A 114 7.37 -7.68 8.03
C PRO A 114 8.01 -8.92 7.43
N LEU A 115 7.24 -9.77 6.75
CA LEU A 115 7.72 -11.03 6.19
C LEU A 115 8.09 -10.93 4.72
N LEU A 116 7.54 -9.95 4.02
CA LEU A 116 7.68 -9.83 2.57
C LEU A 116 8.28 -8.48 2.16
N THR A 117 8.99 -8.48 1.04
CA THR A 117 9.43 -7.23 0.39
C THR A 117 8.22 -6.52 -0.22
N ASN A 118 8.37 -5.24 -0.62
CA ASN A 118 7.31 -4.50 -1.29
C ASN A 118 6.82 -5.18 -2.57
N LYS A 119 7.74 -5.66 -3.41
CA LYS A 119 7.38 -6.38 -4.64
C LYS A 119 6.59 -7.64 -4.34
N GLU A 120 7.04 -8.41 -3.36
CA GLU A 120 6.34 -9.62 -2.96
C GLU A 120 4.94 -9.31 -2.43
N THR A 121 4.81 -8.29 -1.59
CA THR A 121 3.53 -7.86 -1.04
C THR A 121 2.56 -7.45 -2.15
N ILE A 122 3.02 -6.63 -3.10
CA ILE A 122 2.20 -6.16 -4.22
C ILE A 122 1.73 -7.34 -5.09
N VAL A 123 2.63 -8.24 -5.45
CA VAL A 123 2.29 -9.39 -6.29
C VAL A 123 1.28 -10.30 -5.59
N VAL A 124 1.48 -10.58 -4.31
CA VAL A 124 0.58 -11.42 -3.52
C VAL A 124 -0.81 -10.78 -3.44
N TYR A 125 -0.88 -9.47 -3.19
CA TYR A 125 -2.16 -8.80 -3.09
C TYR A 125 -2.92 -8.75 -4.40
N TYR A 126 -2.26 -8.41 -5.50
CA TYR A 126 -2.94 -8.42 -6.80
C TYR A 126 -3.43 -9.81 -7.17
N ARG A 127 -2.63 -10.82 -6.90
CA ARG A 127 -3.01 -12.20 -7.23
C ARG A 127 -4.08 -12.77 -6.32
N LEU A 128 -3.95 -12.61 -5.00
CA LEU A 128 -4.90 -13.14 -4.01
C LEU A 128 -6.01 -12.15 -3.65
N GLY A 129 -5.66 -10.89 -3.44
CA GLY A 129 -6.63 -9.89 -3.01
C GLY A 129 -7.63 -9.50 -4.09
N PHE A 130 -7.14 -9.21 -5.28
CA PHE A 130 -7.97 -8.81 -6.43
C PHE A 130 -8.27 -9.96 -7.38
N SER A 131 -7.69 -11.15 -7.17
CA SER A 131 -7.83 -12.29 -8.08
C SER A 131 -7.41 -11.97 -9.52
N TYR A 132 -6.41 -11.12 -9.68
CA TYR A 132 -5.91 -10.75 -11.00
C TYR A 132 -5.23 -11.93 -11.68
N SER A 133 -5.43 -12.04 -13.01
CA SER A 133 -4.63 -12.94 -13.84
C SER A 133 -3.16 -12.48 -13.87
N TRP A 134 -2.27 -13.36 -14.26
CA TRP A 134 -0.86 -12.98 -14.39
C TRP A 134 -0.63 -11.85 -15.39
N LYS A 135 -1.43 -11.81 -16.46
CA LYS A 135 -1.41 -10.72 -17.42
C LYS A 135 -1.78 -9.39 -16.78
N GLU A 136 -2.87 -9.39 -15.99
CA GLU A 136 -3.31 -8.19 -15.28
C GLU A 136 -2.29 -7.73 -14.25
N VAL A 137 -1.67 -8.66 -13.52
CA VAL A 137 -0.59 -8.33 -12.58
C VAL A 137 0.57 -7.66 -13.30
N THR A 138 0.95 -8.19 -14.47
CA THR A 138 2.02 -7.60 -15.29
C THR A 138 1.66 -6.20 -15.77
N GLU A 139 0.43 -6.00 -16.23
CA GLU A 139 -0.06 -4.69 -16.68
C GLU A 139 -0.03 -3.64 -15.57
N GLU A 140 -0.44 -4.02 -14.37
CA GLU A 140 -0.52 -3.09 -13.22
C GLU A 140 0.84 -2.82 -12.57
N THR A 141 1.68 -3.81 -12.48
CA THR A 141 2.95 -3.71 -11.74
C THR A 141 4.15 -3.44 -12.65
N HIS A 142 4.01 -3.62 -13.95
CA HIS A 142 5.10 -3.59 -14.93
C HIS A 142 6.20 -4.64 -14.65
N ILE A 143 5.88 -5.66 -13.88
CA ILE A 143 6.77 -6.81 -13.64
C ILE A 143 6.46 -7.87 -14.70
N PRO A 144 7.46 -8.36 -15.45
CA PRO A 144 7.24 -9.44 -16.43
C PRO A 144 6.57 -10.65 -15.78
N GLU A 145 5.71 -11.34 -16.54
CA GLU A 145 4.93 -12.45 -16.00
C GLU A 145 5.80 -13.54 -15.35
N SER A 146 6.88 -13.93 -15.99
CA SER A 146 7.79 -14.94 -15.45
C SER A 146 8.39 -14.51 -14.10
N SER A 147 8.76 -13.25 -14.00
CA SER A 147 9.27 -12.67 -12.75
C SER A 147 8.19 -12.59 -11.68
N ALA A 148 6.98 -12.17 -12.07
CA ALA A 148 5.84 -12.08 -11.14
C ALA A 148 5.48 -13.46 -10.55
N ARG A 149 5.45 -14.49 -11.38
CA ARG A 149 5.20 -15.88 -10.92
C ARG A 149 6.26 -16.35 -9.95
N ARG A 150 7.53 -16.07 -10.25
CA ARG A 150 8.64 -16.44 -9.37
C ARG A 150 8.58 -15.70 -8.03
N ILE A 151 8.30 -14.39 -8.07
CA ILE A 151 8.14 -13.56 -6.88
C ILE A 151 7.00 -14.10 -6.01
N TYR A 152 5.88 -14.41 -6.62
CA TYR A 152 4.72 -14.97 -5.93
C TYR A 152 5.04 -16.30 -5.25
N LYS A 153 5.67 -17.21 -5.98
CA LYS A 153 6.06 -18.51 -5.43
C LYS A 153 6.99 -18.35 -4.22
N GLY A 154 8.01 -17.51 -4.35
CA GLY A 154 8.93 -17.22 -3.24
C GLY A 154 8.23 -16.60 -2.05
N ALA A 155 7.32 -15.67 -2.28
CA ALA A 155 6.52 -15.04 -1.24
C ALA A 155 5.63 -16.06 -0.52
N MET A 156 4.95 -16.92 -1.26
CA MET A 156 4.09 -17.95 -0.68
C MET A 156 4.89 -18.97 0.13
N ASP A 157 6.10 -19.33 -0.32
CA ASP A 157 6.98 -20.22 0.43
C ASP A 157 7.40 -19.58 1.76
N LYS A 158 7.73 -18.29 1.75
CA LYS A 158 8.05 -17.55 2.99
C LYS A 158 6.87 -17.54 3.95
N LEU A 159 5.67 -17.24 3.44
CA LEU A 159 4.47 -17.19 4.27
C LEU A 159 4.13 -18.55 4.88
N ARG A 160 4.25 -19.63 4.11
CA ARG A 160 4.04 -20.99 4.63
C ARG A 160 5.01 -21.32 5.75
N LYS A 161 6.28 -20.96 5.56
CA LYS A 161 7.32 -21.23 6.55
C LYS A 161 7.10 -20.47 7.85
N GLU A 162 6.67 -19.22 7.76
CA GLU A 162 6.52 -18.34 8.94
C GLU A 162 5.17 -18.47 9.63
N LEU A 163 4.09 -18.80 8.89
CA LEU A 163 2.73 -18.80 9.41
C LEU A 163 2.16 -20.21 9.65
N LEU A 164 2.76 -21.22 9.07
CA LEU A 164 2.37 -22.62 9.25
C LEU A 164 3.50 -23.42 9.87
#